data_2e2d766739e5f11b0d8a5f757888d099
#
_entry.id   2e2d766739e5f11b0d8a5f757888d099
#
_cell.length_a   1.000
_cell.length_b   1.000
_cell.length_c   1.000
_cell.angle_alpha   90.00
_cell.angle_beta   90.00
_cell.angle_gamma   90.00
#
_symmetry.space_group_name_H-M   'P 1'
#
loop_
_entity.id
_entity.type
_entity.pdbx_description
1 polymer ?
#
loop_
_entity_poly.entity_id
_entity_poly.type
_entity_poly.pdbx_seq_one_letter_code
_entity_poly.pdbx_strand_id
1 'polypeptide(L)'
;EDVRDDGQGSRLLNDFAWPARIALCAALGLATAANITALLVPFMEIREFLHKTESYELPEAVKLMWTEGLPVVAVLIVSFSIVFPFAKLLGLAICLLPRWRRRERRARMLRLLAELGRWSLLDVFVVMLLMVLASDQWAVGTDVKPGIYLFMSAIGTAMAVSDVLASRAEALEPTKSGQAERSRAIARLGWFGRIGLPLLLLASFATLVGAIGTPFLKIEQFLLRGYSYSVFGAIRTLWESHREVFATLMALLLAALPAVRLVLLAVALAAKASDAVRSGLLHWAGLARRWSGIEVFGLALLLVLVEGRSLIKTEVLSGAWILLGAIAANTALTFAFSRLVRGIRGGTA
;
A
#
# COMPACT_ATOMS: atom_id res chain seq x y z
N GLU A 1 -48.51 1.06 -10.55
CA GLU A 1 -47.82 2.32 -10.80
C GLU A 1 -46.35 1.99 -11.12
N ASP A 2 -46.16 1.85 -12.43
CA ASP A 2 -44.93 1.33 -13.07
C ASP A 2 -43.89 2.45 -13.05
N VAL A 3 -42.99 2.41 -12.05
CA VAL A 3 -41.83 3.32 -12.03
C VAL A 3 -40.92 2.91 -13.18
N ARG A 4 -41.08 3.60 -14.29
CA ARG A 4 -40.13 3.58 -15.41
C ARG A 4 -38.73 3.82 -14.86
N ASP A 5 -37.99 2.74 -14.78
CA ASP A 5 -36.52 2.74 -14.60
C ASP A 5 -35.95 3.36 -15.91
N ASP A 6 -35.91 4.69 -15.91
CA ASP A 6 -35.34 5.46 -17.01
C ASP A 6 -33.90 5.02 -17.19
N GLY A 7 -33.65 4.38 -18.32
CA GLY A 7 -32.41 3.73 -18.74
C GLY A 7 -31.15 4.60 -18.83
N GLN A 8 -30.94 5.49 -17.88
CA GLN A 8 -29.71 6.22 -17.63
C GLN A 8 -28.77 5.41 -16.74
N GLY A 9 -28.39 4.24 -17.19
CA GLY A 9 -27.15 3.63 -16.74
C GLY A 9 -25.98 4.56 -17.10
N SER A 10 -25.83 5.68 -16.37
CA SER A 10 -24.78 6.65 -16.61
C SER A 10 -23.44 5.92 -16.63
N ARG A 11 -22.82 5.92 -17.79
CA ARG A 11 -21.49 5.37 -18.01
C ARG A 11 -20.56 6.17 -17.12
N LEU A 12 -19.82 5.56 -16.21
CA LEU A 12 -18.92 6.25 -15.28
C LEU A 12 -17.97 7.20 -16.02
N LEU A 13 -17.55 6.82 -17.23
CA LEU A 13 -16.78 7.67 -18.12
C LEU A 13 -17.57 8.91 -18.61
N ASN A 14 -18.89 8.85 -18.72
CA ASN A 14 -19.68 10.00 -19.16
C ASN A 14 -19.74 11.12 -18.13
N ASP A 15 -19.46 10.80 -16.87
CA ASP A 15 -19.41 11.78 -15.77
C ASP A 15 -18.08 12.55 -15.74
N PHE A 16 -17.08 12.13 -16.54
CA PHE A 16 -15.83 12.86 -16.71
C PHE A 16 -15.87 13.72 -17.97
N ALA A 17 -15.22 14.87 -17.93
CA ALA A 17 -14.96 15.66 -19.13
C ALA A 17 -14.14 14.83 -20.15
N TRP A 18 -14.33 15.08 -21.44
CA TRP A 18 -13.65 14.38 -22.53
C TRP A 18 -12.13 14.19 -22.33
N PRO A 19 -11.34 15.24 -21.94
CA PRO A 19 -9.90 15.06 -21.74
C PRO A 19 -9.57 14.13 -20.58
N ALA A 20 -10.37 14.13 -19.52
CA ALA A 20 -10.16 13.24 -18.37
C ALA A 20 -10.43 11.76 -18.72
N ARG A 21 -11.38 11.49 -19.64
CA ARG A 21 -11.63 10.13 -20.13
C ARG A 21 -10.44 9.59 -20.90
N ILE A 22 -9.89 10.40 -21.81
CA ILE A 22 -8.71 10.02 -22.59
C ILE A 22 -7.55 9.78 -21.64
N ALA A 23 -7.30 10.69 -20.68
CA ALA A 23 -6.22 10.56 -19.72
C ALA A 23 -6.33 9.27 -18.88
N LEU A 24 -7.52 8.89 -18.40
CA LEU A 24 -7.75 7.66 -17.66
C LEU A 24 -7.51 6.40 -18.49
N CYS A 25 -8.02 6.38 -19.74
CA CYS A 25 -7.81 5.26 -20.64
C CYS A 25 -6.34 5.14 -21.05
N ALA A 26 -5.67 6.27 -21.33
CA ALA A 26 -4.26 6.30 -21.65
C ALA A 26 -3.39 5.86 -20.46
N ALA A 27 -3.70 6.33 -19.25
CA ALA A 27 -3.01 5.92 -18.04
C ALA A 27 -3.15 4.42 -17.77
N LEU A 28 -4.35 3.85 -17.97
CA LEU A 28 -4.56 2.42 -17.82
C LEU A 28 -3.82 1.61 -18.89
N GLY A 29 -3.84 2.08 -20.15
CA GLY A 29 -3.09 1.47 -21.25
C GLY A 29 -1.57 1.53 -21.00
N LEU A 30 -1.07 2.67 -20.55
CA LEU A 30 0.34 2.86 -20.20
C LEU A 30 0.76 1.98 -19.03
N ALA A 31 -0.07 1.89 -17.97
CA ALA A 31 0.19 1.01 -16.83
C ALA A 31 0.22 -0.47 -17.26
N THR A 32 -0.66 -0.87 -18.18
CA THR A 32 -0.67 -2.24 -18.71
C THR A 32 0.58 -2.52 -19.54
N ALA A 33 0.94 -1.60 -20.44
CA ALA A 33 2.15 -1.72 -21.25
C ALA A 33 3.42 -1.75 -20.37
N ALA A 34 3.52 -0.85 -19.39
CA ALA A 34 4.65 -0.81 -18.47
C ALA A 34 4.75 -2.10 -17.64
N ASN A 35 3.63 -2.67 -17.20
CA ASN A 35 3.61 -3.93 -16.46
C ASN A 35 4.05 -5.12 -17.32
N ILE A 36 3.59 -5.19 -18.59
CA ILE A 36 4.04 -6.22 -19.54
C ILE A 36 5.55 -6.07 -19.83
N THR A 37 6.00 -4.84 -20.11
CA THR A 37 7.42 -4.59 -20.38
C THR A 37 8.29 -4.92 -19.17
N ALA A 38 7.80 -4.62 -17.97
CA ALA A 38 8.49 -4.95 -16.74
C ALA A 38 8.75 -6.47 -16.57
N LEU A 39 7.88 -7.34 -17.07
CA LEU A 39 8.09 -8.80 -17.02
C LEU A 39 9.20 -9.29 -17.96
N LEU A 40 9.50 -8.52 -19.02
CA LEU A 40 10.45 -8.87 -20.08
C LEU A 40 11.81 -8.18 -19.90
N VAL A 41 11.91 -7.25 -18.96
CA VAL A 41 13.13 -6.46 -18.71
C VAL A 41 13.72 -6.92 -17.36
N PRO A 42 15.03 -7.09 -17.26
CA PRO A 42 15.67 -7.46 -16.01
C PRO A 42 15.30 -6.52 -14.86
N PHE A 43 14.98 -7.11 -13.71
CA PHE A 43 14.63 -6.38 -12.47
C PHE A 43 15.88 -6.03 -11.68
N MET A 44 16.78 -6.97 -11.56
CA MET A 44 17.96 -6.91 -10.71
C MET A 44 19.08 -7.71 -11.32
N GLU A 45 20.30 -7.24 -11.12
CA GLU A 45 21.54 -7.94 -11.46
C GLU A 45 22.27 -8.22 -10.15
N ILE A 46 22.63 -9.48 -9.96
CA ILE A 46 23.44 -9.93 -8.81
C ILE A 46 24.84 -10.15 -9.31
N ARG A 47 25.80 -9.46 -8.69
CA ARG A 47 27.25 -9.64 -8.94
C ARG A 47 27.84 -10.38 -7.77
N GLU A 48 28.23 -11.62 -7.98
CA GLU A 48 29.03 -12.39 -7.03
C GLU A 48 30.50 -12.20 -7.34
N PHE A 49 31.31 -12.05 -6.29
CA PHE A 49 32.75 -11.76 -6.43
C PHE A 49 33.55 -12.84 -7.19
N LEU A 50 33.05 -14.07 -7.28
CA LEU A 50 33.68 -15.22 -7.92
C LEU A 50 32.90 -15.87 -9.05
N HIS A 51 31.68 -15.39 -9.36
CA HIS A 51 30.81 -15.98 -10.37
C HIS A 51 30.37 -14.94 -11.40
N LYS A 52 29.87 -15.42 -12.56
CA LYS A 52 29.33 -14.57 -13.63
C LYS A 52 28.21 -13.68 -13.11
N THR A 53 28.22 -12.45 -13.57
CA THR A 53 27.10 -11.52 -13.40
C THR A 53 25.85 -12.13 -14.05
N GLU A 54 24.82 -12.40 -13.25
CA GLU A 54 23.55 -12.92 -13.74
C GLU A 54 22.47 -11.87 -13.60
N SER A 55 21.75 -11.63 -14.69
CA SER A 55 20.58 -10.74 -14.73
C SER A 55 19.33 -11.62 -14.62
N TYR A 56 18.46 -11.30 -13.66
CA TYR A 56 17.25 -12.07 -13.44
C TYR A 56 16.02 -11.30 -13.95
N GLU A 57 15.31 -11.96 -14.87
CA GLU A 57 13.95 -11.59 -15.24
C GLU A 57 12.97 -12.28 -14.28
N LEU A 58 11.77 -11.69 -14.13
CA LEU A 58 10.78 -12.22 -13.19
C LEU A 58 10.39 -13.69 -13.46
N PRO A 59 10.15 -14.11 -14.72
CA PRO A 59 9.84 -15.51 -15.02
C PRO A 59 11.00 -16.49 -14.71
N GLU A 60 12.24 -16.03 -14.88
CA GLU A 60 13.43 -16.84 -14.58
C GLU A 60 13.61 -16.99 -13.07
N ALA A 61 13.40 -15.91 -12.30
CA ALA A 61 13.41 -15.94 -10.84
C ALA A 61 12.36 -16.93 -10.29
N VAL A 62 11.16 -16.99 -10.86
CA VAL A 62 10.13 -17.96 -10.50
C VAL A 62 10.59 -19.40 -10.78
N LYS A 63 11.16 -19.63 -11.96
CA LYS A 63 11.69 -20.95 -12.33
C LYS A 63 12.81 -21.39 -11.40
N LEU A 64 13.75 -20.48 -11.09
CA LEU A 64 14.86 -20.74 -10.18
C LEU A 64 14.34 -21.12 -8.79
N MET A 65 13.43 -20.32 -8.20
CA MET A 65 12.85 -20.62 -6.89
C MET A 65 12.13 -21.97 -6.87
N TRP A 66 11.47 -22.34 -7.97
CA TRP A 66 10.81 -23.64 -8.09
C TRP A 66 11.82 -24.80 -8.12
N THR A 67 12.91 -24.67 -8.86
CA THR A 67 13.95 -25.70 -8.99
C THR A 67 14.81 -25.83 -7.73
N GLU A 68 15.03 -24.72 -7.00
CA GLU A 68 15.75 -24.69 -5.72
C GLU A 68 14.93 -25.23 -4.53
N GLY A 69 13.73 -25.73 -4.77
CA GLY A 69 12.90 -26.33 -3.72
C GLY A 69 12.15 -25.34 -2.85
N LEU A 70 11.95 -24.11 -3.33
CA LEU A 70 11.18 -23.04 -2.69
C LEU A 70 9.84 -22.75 -3.40
N PRO A 71 8.94 -23.76 -3.57
CA PRO A 71 7.74 -23.60 -4.38
C PRO A 71 6.76 -22.58 -3.80
N VAL A 72 6.76 -22.39 -2.48
CA VAL A 72 5.90 -21.39 -1.82
C VAL A 72 6.29 -19.98 -2.25
N VAL A 73 7.60 -19.68 -2.31
CA VAL A 73 8.11 -18.39 -2.79
C VAL A 73 7.77 -18.17 -4.24
N ALA A 74 7.99 -19.18 -5.09
CA ALA A 74 7.64 -19.11 -6.50
C ALA A 74 6.15 -18.80 -6.71
N VAL A 75 5.25 -19.47 -5.98
CA VAL A 75 3.79 -19.22 -6.02
C VAL A 75 3.46 -17.82 -5.54
N LEU A 76 4.11 -17.33 -4.48
CA LEU A 76 3.90 -15.98 -3.99
C LEU A 76 4.33 -14.92 -5.02
N ILE A 77 5.51 -15.10 -5.63
CA ILE A 77 5.98 -14.18 -6.69
C ILE A 77 4.99 -14.18 -7.84
N VAL A 78 4.59 -15.33 -8.37
CA VAL A 78 3.59 -15.41 -9.46
C VAL A 78 2.29 -14.72 -9.06
N SER A 79 1.80 -14.97 -7.86
CA SER A 79 0.52 -14.46 -7.40
C SER A 79 0.54 -12.93 -7.25
N PHE A 80 1.55 -12.36 -6.62
CA PHE A 80 1.59 -10.92 -6.30
C PHE A 80 2.23 -10.10 -7.40
N SER A 81 3.27 -10.59 -8.09
CA SER A 81 3.99 -9.83 -9.11
C SER A 81 3.38 -9.99 -10.52
N ILE A 82 2.69 -11.10 -10.79
CA ILE A 82 2.09 -11.35 -12.12
C ILE A 82 0.57 -11.31 -12.03
N VAL A 83 -0.05 -12.26 -11.34
CA VAL A 83 -1.51 -12.43 -11.38
C VAL A 83 -2.23 -11.22 -10.82
N PHE A 84 -1.82 -10.73 -9.66
CA PHE A 84 -2.51 -9.65 -8.95
C PHE A 84 -2.50 -8.30 -9.70
N PRO A 85 -1.37 -7.79 -10.25
CA PRO A 85 -1.37 -6.56 -11.03
C PRO A 85 -2.24 -6.63 -12.28
N PHE A 86 -2.18 -7.76 -13.01
CA PHE A 86 -3.03 -7.94 -14.21
C PHE A 86 -4.50 -8.09 -13.86
N ALA A 87 -4.84 -8.82 -12.81
CA ALA A 87 -6.22 -8.94 -12.34
C ALA A 87 -6.80 -7.57 -11.94
N LYS A 88 -5.99 -6.72 -11.29
CA LYS A 88 -6.36 -5.35 -10.95
C LYS A 88 -6.59 -4.49 -12.18
N LEU A 89 -5.66 -4.50 -13.15
CA LEU A 89 -5.78 -3.75 -14.41
C LEU A 89 -7.00 -4.20 -15.20
N LEU A 90 -7.24 -5.51 -15.30
CA LEU A 90 -8.41 -6.09 -15.93
C LEU A 90 -9.70 -5.66 -15.21
N GLY A 91 -9.71 -5.72 -13.87
CA GLY A 91 -10.84 -5.27 -13.06
C GLY A 91 -11.18 -3.80 -13.28
N LEU A 92 -10.16 -2.92 -13.37
CA LEU A 92 -10.34 -1.51 -13.70
C LEU A 92 -10.88 -1.33 -15.12
N ALA A 93 -10.33 -2.05 -16.10
CA ALA A 93 -10.80 -2.01 -17.48
C ALA A 93 -12.27 -2.44 -17.59
N ILE A 94 -12.66 -3.53 -16.92
CA ILE A 94 -14.03 -4.01 -16.88
C ILE A 94 -14.96 -2.96 -16.24
N CYS A 95 -14.54 -2.27 -15.17
CA CYS A 95 -15.32 -1.21 -14.54
C CYS A 95 -15.53 0.01 -15.45
N LEU A 96 -14.66 0.23 -16.43
CA LEU A 96 -14.80 1.29 -17.43
C LEU A 96 -15.75 0.91 -18.58
N LEU A 97 -16.03 -0.39 -18.79
CA LEU A 97 -16.91 -0.84 -19.87
C LEU A 97 -18.37 -0.40 -19.65
N PRO A 98 -19.07 0.05 -20.74
CA PRO A 98 -20.44 0.56 -20.63
C PRO A 98 -21.50 -0.51 -20.31
N ARG A 99 -21.15 -1.78 -20.42
CA ARG A 99 -22.07 -2.93 -20.19
C ARG A 99 -22.44 -3.16 -18.72
N TRP A 100 -21.76 -2.54 -17.77
CA TRP A 100 -22.03 -2.80 -16.35
C TRP A 100 -23.22 -1.98 -15.84
N ARG A 101 -24.41 -2.55 -15.94
CA ARG A 101 -25.68 -1.91 -15.59
C ARG A 101 -25.89 -1.65 -14.10
N ARG A 102 -25.27 -2.45 -13.20
CA ARG A 102 -25.49 -2.32 -11.75
C ARG A 102 -24.46 -1.38 -11.11
N ARG A 103 -24.85 -0.12 -10.93
CA ARG A 103 -24.03 0.97 -10.35
C ARG A 103 -23.41 0.61 -9.00
N GLU A 104 -24.18 0.02 -8.09
CA GLU A 104 -23.72 -0.38 -6.77
C GLU A 104 -22.62 -1.47 -6.79
N ARG A 105 -22.75 -2.48 -7.68
CA ARG A 105 -21.74 -3.52 -7.82
C ARG A 105 -20.42 -2.95 -8.35
N ARG A 106 -20.50 -2.01 -9.30
CA ARG A 106 -19.34 -1.32 -9.86
C ARG A 106 -18.64 -0.49 -8.81
N ALA A 107 -19.37 0.31 -8.04
CA ALA A 107 -18.80 1.11 -6.96
C ALA A 107 -18.16 0.24 -5.87
N ARG A 108 -18.77 -0.90 -5.53
CA ARG A 108 -18.20 -1.87 -4.58
C ARG A 108 -16.90 -2.47 -5.10
N MET A 109 -16.86 -2.86 -6.38
CA MET A 109 -15.66 -3.40 -7.01
C MET A 109 -14.54 -2.37 -7.08
N LEU A 110 -14.83 -1.12 -7.45
CA LEU A 110 -13.83 -0.04 -7.47
C LEU A 110 -13.26 0.22 -6.07
N ARG A 111 -14.09 0.21 -5.02
CA ARG A 111 -13.61 0.30 -3.63
C ARG A 111 -12.68 -0.85 -3.25
N LEU A 112 -13.04 -2.08 -3.62
CA LEU A 112 -12.18 -3.25 -3.39
C LEU A 112 -10.85 -3.13 -4.13
N LEU A 113 -10.87 -2.74 -5.41
CA LEU A 113 -9.66 -2.56 -6.22
C LEU A 113 -8.77 -1.43 -5.68
N ALA A 114 -9.36 -0.36 -5.15
CA ALA A 114 -8.62 0.72 -4.52
C ALA A 114 -8.00 0.27 -3.17
N GLU A 115 -8.72 -0.50 -2.35
CA GLU A 115 -8.18 -1.04 -1.09
C GLU A 115 -7.12 -2.12 -1.31
N LEU A 116 -7.34 -3.00 -2.28
CA LEU A 116 -6.38 -4.04 -2.64
C LEU A 116 -5.14 -3.46 -3.34
N GLY A 117 -5.23 -2.23 -3.88
CA GLY A 117 -4.13 -1.60 -4.62
C GLY A 117 -2.80 -1.55 -3.89
N ARG A 118 -2.82 -1.33 -2.58
CA ARG A 118 -1.62 -1.29 -1.74
C ARG A 118 -0.87 -2.63 -1.67
N TRP A 119 -1.57 -3.76 -1.81
CA TRP A 119 -0.94 -5.09 -1.79
C TRP A 119 -0.01 -5.32 -3.00
N SER A 120 -0.20 -4.56 -4.10
CA SER A 120 0.75 -4.56 -5.21
C SER A 120 2.13 -3.99 -4.84
N LEU A 121 2.24 -3.29 -3.70
CA LEU A 121 3.53 -2.77 -3.21
C LEU A 121 4.35 -3.84 -2.47
N LEU A 122 3.80 -5.05 -2.25
CA LEU A 122 4.48 -6.11 -1.52
C LEU A 122 5.84 -6.45 -2.15
N ASP A 123 5.85 -6.64 -3.45
CA ASP A 123 7.07 -6.98 -4.21
C ASP A 123 8.11 -5.86 -4.13
N VAL A 124 7.65 -4.61 -4.22
CA VAL A 124 8.52 -3.44 -4.10
C VAL A 124 9.20 -3.41 -2.72
N PHE A 125 8.44 -3.70 -1.66
CA PHE A 125 9.01 -3.76 -0.31
C PHE A 125 9.94 -4.94 -0.12
N VAL A 126 9.62 -6.11 -0.68
CA VAL A 126 10.52 -7.28 -0.65
C VAL A 126 11.84 -6.94 -1.34
N VAL A 127 11.77 -6.35 -2.53
CA VAL A 127 12.99 -5.95 -3.26
C VAL A 127 13.78 -4.88 -2.48
N MET A 128 13.11 -3.87 -1.90
CA MET A 128 13.79 -2.88 -1.07
C MET A 128 14.48 -3.50 0.14
N LEU A 129 13.82 -4.44 0.82
CA LEU A 129 14.43 -5.19 1.94
C LEU A 129 15.62 -6.00 1.48
N LEU A 130 15.51 -6.74 0.38
CA LEU A 130 16.63 -7.51 -0.18
C LEU A 130 17.80 -6.61 -0.57
N MET A 131 17.53 -5.43 -1.15
CA MET A 131 18.58 -4.44 -1.47
C MET A 131 19.29 -3.92 -0.21
N VAL A 132 18.53 -3.64 0.85
CA VAL A 132 19.11 -3.21 2.13
C VAL A 132 19.99 -4.31 2.72
N LEU A 133 19.50 -5.56 2.73
CA LEU A 133 20.23 -6.70 3.24
C LEU A 133 21.50 -7.01 2.43
N ALA A 134 21.43 -6.83 1.11
CA ALA A 134 22.58 -7.05 0.23
C ALA A 134 23.59 -5.90 0.25
N SER A 135 23.19 -4.67 0.58
CA SER A 135 24.08 -3.49 0.61
C SER A 135 25.23 -3.62 1.60
N ASP A 136 25.01 -4.33 2.71
CA ASP A 136 26.02 -4.53 3.75
C ASP A 136 26.84 -5.82 3.54
N GLN A 137 26.58 -6.59 2.46
CA GLN A 137 27.32 -7.79 2.13
C GLN A 137 28.46 -7.44 1.16
N TRP A 138 29.70 -7.57 1.62
CA TRP A 138 30.91 -7.28 0.82
C TRP A 138 31.08 -8.18 -0.42
N ALA A 139 30.46 -9.36 -0.40
CA ALA A 139 30.60 -10.38 -1.45
C ALA A 139 29.49 -10.30 -2.53
N VAL A 140 28.43 -9.54 -2.30
CA VAL A 140 27.25 -9.51 -3.19
C VAL A 140 26.93 -8.06 -3.55
N GLY A 141 27.23 -7.66 -4.78
CA GLY A 141 26.75 -6.41 -5.36
C GLY A 141 25.38 -6.61 -6.01
N THR A 142 24.45 -5.72 -5.74
CA THR A 142 23.14 -5.74 -6.40
C THR A 142 22.96 -4.45 -7.20
N ASP A 143 22.76 -4.55 -8.51
CA ASP A 143 22.43 -3.41 -9.36
C ASP A 143 20.95 -3.42 -9.77
N VAL A 144 20.32 -2.27 -9.61
CA VAL A 144 18.92 -2.06 -9.99
C VAL A 144 18.82 -1.88 -11.50
N LYS A 145 17.94 -2.66 -12.12
CA LYS A 145 17.69 -2.58 -13.57
C LYS A 145 16.38 -1.83 -13.88
N PRO A 146 16.19 -1.35 -15.12
CA PRO A 146 15.01 -0.56 -15.49
C PRO A 146 13.65 -1.26 -15.24
N GLY A 147 13.61 -2.59 -15.26
CA GLY A 147 12.39 -3.37 -15.06
C GLY A 147 11.64 -3.01 -13.77
N ILE A 148 12.36 -2.78 -12.67
CA ILE A 148 11.72 -2.44 -11.40
C ILE A 148 11.10 -1.04 -11.42
N TYR A 149 11.70 -0.05 -12.09
CA TYR A 149 11.13 1.30 -12.20
C TYR A 149 9.86 1.28 -13.06
N LEU A 150 9.84 0.46 -14.13
CA LEU A 150 8.65 0.25 -14.95
C LEU A 150 7.54 -0.40 -14.13
N PHE A 151 7.87 -1.41 -13.35
CA PHE A 151 6.93 -2.09 -12.47
C PHE A 151 6.33 -1.16 -11.42
N MET A 152 7.19 -0.39 -10.72
CA MET A 152 6.75 0.61 -9.74
C MET A 152 5.85 1.67 -10.36
N SER A 153 6.21 2.17 -11.56
CA SER A 153 5.41 3.17 -12.27
C SER A 153 4.03 2.61 -12.67
N ALA A 154 3.99 1.35 -13.12
CA ALA A 154 2.74 0.65 -13.44
C ALA A 154 1.83 0.51 -12.22
N ILE A 155 2.38 0.07 -11.08
CA ILE A 155 1.64 -0.05 -9.82
C ILE A 155 1.12 1.32 -9.36
N GLY A 156 1.98 2.34 -9.32
CA GLY A 156 1.61 3.69 -8.90
C GLY A 156 0.50 4.28 -9.77
N THR A 157 0.62 4.13 -11.08
CA THR A 157 -0.39 4.60 -12.04
C THR A 157 -1.71 3.83 -11.84
N ALA A 158 -1.68 2.51 -11.71
CA ALA A 158 -2.87 1.71 -11.45
C ALA A 158 -3.55 2.05 -10.11
N MET A 159 -2.77 2.39 -9.07
CA MET A 159 -3.29 2.88 -7.80
C MET A 159 -3.97 4.24 -7.96
N ALA A 160 -3.33 5.19 -8.63
CA ALA A 160 -3.88 6.51 -8.87
C ALA A 160 -5.19 6.44 -9.68
N VAL A 161 -5.23 5.66 -10.75
CA VAL A 161 -6.43 5.44 -11.57
C VAL A 161 -7.55 4.83 -10.72
N SER A 162 -7.26 3.81 -9.90
CA SER A 162 -8.27 3.18 -9.05
C SER A 162 -8.83 4.15 -8.00
N ASP A 163 -7.99 5.02 -7.42
CA ASP A 163 -8.43 6.03 -6.44
C ASP A 163 -9.31 7.11 -7.08
N VAL A 164 -8.94 7.60 -8.25
CA VAL A 164 -9.74 8.59 -8.99
C VAL A 164 -11.12 8.00 -9.34
N LEU A 165 -11.16 6.77 -9.84
CA LEU A 165 -12.42 6.10 -10.20
C LEU A 165 -13.28 5.79 -8.96
N ALA A 166 -12.67 5.33 -7.87
CA ALA A 166 -13.38 5.04 -6.62
C ALA A 166 -13.95 6.32 -5.99
N SER A 167 -13.18 7.41 -5.94
CA SER A 167 -13.62 8.70 -5.42
C SER A 167 -14.79 9.26 -6.23
N ARG A 168 -14.75 9.09 -7.55
CA ARG A 168 -15.86 9.53 -8.41
C ARG A 168 -17.10 8.68 -8.25
N ALA A 169 -16.94 7.36 -8.13
CA ALA A 169 -18.05 6.46 -7.86
C ALA A 169 -18.73 6.77 -6.52
N GLU A 170 -17.94 7.10 -5.49
CA GLU A 170 -18.46 7.55 -4.17
C GLU A 170 -19.21 8.89 -4.26
N ALA A 171 -18.73 9.83 -5.08
CA ALA A 171 -19.37 11.14 -5.27
C ALA A 171 -20.73 11.03 -6.00
N LEU A 172 -20.91 10.01 -6.82
CA LEU A 172 -22.13 9.76 -7.57
C LEU A 172 -23.17 8.90 -6.82
N GLU A 173 -22.77 8.23 -5.74
CA GLU A 173 -23.74 7.57 -4.86
C GLU A 173 -24.53 8.63 -4.07
N PRO A 174 -25.87 8.51 -3.95
CA PRO A 174 -26.69 9.52 -3.25
C PRO A 174 -26.39 9.63 -1.76
N THR A 175 -25.47 8.87 -1.23
CA THR A 175 -25.00 8.92 0.16
C THR A 175 -24.03 10.10 0.39
N LYS A 176 -24.42 11.32 -0.05
CA LYS A 176 -23.79 12.59 0.44
C LYS A 176 -23.87 12.70 1.96
N SER A 177 -24.67 11.86 2.62
CA SER A 177 -24.81 11.77 4.07
C SER A 177 -23.56 11.23 4.76
N GLY A 178 -22.79 10.32 4.16
CA GLY A 178 -21.73 9.60 4.85
C GLY A 178 -20.58 10.47 5.37
N GLN A 179 -20.18 11.52 4.67
CA GLN A 179 -19.12 12.42 5.13
C GLN A 179 -19.65 13.45 6.16
N ALA A 180 -20.83 14.00 5.91
CA ALA A 180 -21.51 14.89 6.85
C ALA A 180 -21.92 14.11 8.13
N GLU A 181 -22.36 12.85 8.00
CA GLU A 181 -22.62 11.95 9.12
C GLU A 181 -21.35 11.65 9.92
N ARG A 182 -20.20 11.41 9.25
CA ARG A 182 -18.91 11.21 9.93
C ARG A 182 -18.50 12.45 10.73
N SER A 183 -18.70 13.64 10.18
CA SER A 183 -18.42 14.88 10.87
C SER A 183 -19.30 15.07 12.10
N ARG A 184 -20.61 14.85 11.97
CA ARG A 184 -21.58 14.93 13.09
C ARG A 184 -21.34 13.84 14.13
N ALA A 185 -20.89 12.63 13.71
CA ALA A 185 -20.53 11.54 14.59
C ALA A 185 -19.40 11.92 15.54
N ILE A 186 -18.35 12.54 15.01
CA ILE A 186 -17.23 13.04 15.81
C ILE A 186 -17.68 14.12 16.78
N ALA A 187 -18.60 15.01 16.37
CA ALA A 187 -19.12 16.08 17.23
C ALA A 187 -19.98 15.53 18.41
N ARG A 188 -20.59 14.35 18.27
CA ARG A 188 -21.44 13.70 19.27
C ARG A 188 -20.75 12.57 20.03
N LEU A 189 -19.40 12.57 20.08
CA LEU A 189 -18.67 11.53 20.80
C LEU A 189 -19.10 11.47 22.28
N GLY A 190 -19.56 10.29 22.70
CA GLY A 190 -19.73 9.98 24.12
C GLY A 190 -18.38 9.91 24.84
N TRP A 191 -18.35 9.69 26.16
CA TRP A 191 -17.14 9.60 26.98
C TRP A 191 -16.05 8.71 26.32
N PHE A 192 -16.38 7.48 25.92
CA PHE A 192 -15.40 6.58 25.27
C PHE A 192 -14.76 7.19 24.02
N GLY A 193 -15.48 7.96 23.25
CA GLY A 193 -14.93 8.64 22.09
C GLY A 193 -14.04 9.82 22.45
N ARG A 194 -14.36 10.55 23.52
CA ARG A 194 -13.58 11.71 23.95
C ARG A 194 -12.22 11.37 24.54
N ILE A 195 -12.09 10.22 25.20
CA ILE A 195 -10.85 9.77 25.84
C ILE A 195 -10.18 8.65 25.05
N GLY A 196 -10.93 7.66 24.61
CA GLY A 196 -10.39 6.47 23.95
C GLY A 196 -9.77 6.75 22.58
N LEU A 197 -10.37 7.64 21.79
CA LEU A 197 -9.83 7.99 20.45
C LEU A 197 -8.49 8.76 20.52
N PRO A 198 -8.36 9.81 21.33
CA PRO A 198 -7.07 10.49 21.51
C PRO A 198 -5.98 9.57 22.07
N LEU A 199 -6.31 8.69 23.04
CA LEU A 199 -5.37 7.70 23.57
C LEU A 199 -4.93 6.71 22.49
N LEU A 200 -5.86 6.18 21.71
CA LEU A 200 -5.54 5.26 20.62
C LEU A 200 -4.71 5.94 19.51
N LEU A 201 -4.97 7.22 19.27
CA LEU A 201 -4.21 8.01 18.31
C LEU A 201 -2.78 8.27 18.83
N LEU A 202 -2.64 8.59 20.12
CA LEU A 202 -1.33 8.73 20.75
C LEU A 202 -0.54 7.41 20.76
N ALA A 203 -1.21 6.30 21.10
CA ALA A 203 -0.62 4.97 21.03
C ALA A 203 -0.18 4.60 19.60
N SER A 204 -1.00 4.92 18.58
CA SER A 204 -0.66 4.70 17.19
C SER A 204 0.54 5.55 16.75
N PHE A 205 0.65 6.78 17.25
CA PHE A 205 1.77 7.65 16.96
C PHE A 205 3.06 7.15 17.64
N ALA A 206 2.98 6.78 18.93
CA ALA A 206 4.12 6.27 19.69
C ALA A 206 4.64 4.95 19.09
N THR A 207 3.75 4.03 18.73
CA THR A 207 4.13 2.76 18.09
C THR A 207 4.70 2.97 16.69
N LEU A 208 4.21 3.95 15.92
CA LEU A 208 4.77 4.31 14.61
C LEU A 208 6.20 4.83 14.74
N VAL A 209 6.44 5.78 15.65
CA VAL A 209 7.79 6.31 15.91
C VAL A 209 8.72 5.20 16.39
N GLY A 210 8.25 4.35 17.30
CA GLY A 210 8.99 3.18 17.73
C GLY A 210 9.34 2.23 16.59
N ALA A 211 8.38 1.91 15.71
CA ALA A 211 8.59 1.01 14.58
C ALA A 211 9.59 1.55 13.54
N ILE A 212 9.66 2.88 13.38
CA ILE A 212 10.64 3.51 12.48
C ILE A 212 12.04 3.49 13.05
N GLY A 213 12.19 3.74 14.37
CA GLY A 213 13.49 3.90 15.02
C GLY A 213 14.11 2.61 15.55
N THR A 214 13.29 1.63 15.97
CA THR A 214 13.81 0.40 16.57
C THR A 214 14.20 -0.63 15.53
N PRO A 215 15.33 -1.33 15.70
CA PRO A 215 15.74 -2.37 14.78
C PRO A 215 14.79 -3.57 14.86
N PHE A 216 14.35 -4.02 13.69
CA PHE A 216 13.43 -5.15 13.52
C PHE A 216 14.13 -6.46 13.17
N LEU A 217 15.37 -6.39 12.61
CA LEU A 217 16.15 -7.53 12.16
C LEU A 217 17.61 -7.34 12.54
N LYS A 218 18.25 -8.43 12.94
CA LYS A 218 19.71 -8.53 13.07
C LYS A 218 20.18 -9.70 12.23
N ILE A 219 21.22 -9.47 11.44
CA ILE A 219 21.90 -10.51 10.66
C ILE A 219 23.27 -10.73 11.27
N GLU A 220 23.58 -11.95 11.63
CA GLU A 220 24.91 -12.36 12.05
C GLU A 220 25.68 -12.88 10.84
N GLN A 221 26.63 -12.10 10.37
CA GLN A 221 27.58 -12.55 9.35
C GLN A 221 28.73 -13.31 10.00
N PHE A 222 29.24 -14.31 9.28
CA PHE A 222 30.12 -15.41 9.69
C PHE A 222 31.41 -15.02 10.44
N LEU A 223 31.77 -13.75 10.59
CA LEU A 223 33.09 -13.37 11.12
C LEU A 223 33.19 -12.05 11.91
N LEU A 224 32.20 -11.54 12.64
CA LEU A 224 32.48 -10.45 13.62
C LEU A 224 31.58 -9.19 13.59
N ARG A 225 30.68 -9.00 12.64
CA ARG A 225 29.76 -7.84 12.66
C ARG A 225 28.31 -8.26 12.51
N GLY A 226 27.52 -8.07 13.57
CA GLY A 226 26.06 -8.13 13.46
C GLY A 226 25.53 -6.76 13.01
N TYR A 227 24.82 -6.72 11.89
CA TYR A 227 24.12 -5.51 11.43
C TYR A 227 22.67 -5.56 11.90
N SER A 228 22.22 -4.46 12.51
CA SER A 228 20.83 -4.32 12.94
C SER A 228 20.10 -3.33 12.03
N TYR A 229 18.97 -3.75 11.49
CA TYR A 229 18.18 -2.97 10.53
C TYR A 229 16.92 -2.44 11.19
N SER A 230 16.76 -1.11 11.19
CA SER A 230 15.51 -0.40 11.46
C SER A 230 14.96 0.18 10.17
N VAL A 231 13.68 0.62 10.15
CA VAL A 231 13.12 1.31 8.99
C VAL A 231 13.95 2.55 8.65
N PHE A 232 14.32 3.33 9.65
CA PHE A 232 15.17 4.52 9.46
C PHE A 232 16.57 4.13 8.93
N GLY A 233 17.17 3.08 9.50
CA GLY A 233 18.45 2.54 9.03
C GLY A 233 18.38 2.09 7.58
N ALA A 234 17.32 1.36 7.21
CA ALA A 234 17.09 0.90 5.83
C ALA A 234 16.97 2.06 4.82
N ILE A 235 16.21 3.11 5.18
CA ILE A 235 16.11 4.33 4.35
C ILE A 235 17.48 4.98 4.17
N ARG A 236 18.25 5.07 5.25
CA ARG A 236 19.61 5.65 5.24
C ARG A 236 20.57 4.81 4.37
N THR A 237 20.58 3.50 4.53
CA THR A 237 21.41 2.59 3.72
C THR A 237 21.08 2.69 2.23
N LEU A 238 19.79 2.75 1.87
CA LEU A 238 19.37 2.95 0.48
C LEU A 238 19.85 4.31 -0.06
N TRP A 239 19.81 5.36 0.76
CA TRP A 239 20.27 6.69 0.38
C TRP A 239 21.78 6.73 0.17
N GLU A 240 22.55 6.19 1.10
CA GLU A 240 24.02 6.11 1.05
C GLU A 240 24.51 5.22 -0.12
N SER A 241 23.69 4.25 -0.53
CA SER A 241 23.95 3.37 -1.69
C SER A 241 23.52 3.98 -3.04
N HIS A 242 23.26 5.28 -3.12
CA HIS A 242 22.78 5.99 -4.32
C HIS A 242 21.46 5.43 -4.92
N ARG A 243 20.60 4.88 -4.08
CA ARG A 243 19.26 4.35 -4.45
C ARG A 243 18.15 5.26 -3.93
N GLU A 244 18.28 6.54 -4.24
CA GLU A 244 17.46 7.63 -3.68
C GLU A 244 15.96 7.47 -3.95
N VAL A 245 15.58 6.92 -5.10
CA VAL A 245 14.17 6.66 -5.45
C VAL A 245 13.53 5.69 -4.47
N PHE A 246 14.22 4.59 -4.14
CA PHE A 246 13.73 3.59 -3.19
C PHE A 246 13.74 4.12 -1.76
N ALA A 247 14.78 4.86 -1.37
CA ALA A 247 14.85 5.52 -0.07
C ALA A 247 13.69 6.50 0.12
N THR A 248 13.43 7.34 -0.89
CA THR A 248 12.32 8.31 -0.88
C THR A 248 10.96 7.62 -0.83
N LEU A 249 10.77 6.56 -1.63
CA LEU A 249 9.53 5.79 -1.65
C LEU A 249 9.27 5.11 -0.30
N MET A 250 10.30 4.50 0.28
CA MET A 250 10.23 3.86 1.60
C MET A 250 9.90 4.88 2.69
N ALA A 251 10.57 6.03 2.70
CA ALA A 251 10.29 7.13 3.63
C ALA A 251 8.85 7.65 3.48
N LEU A 252 8.39 7.83 2.24
CA LEU A 252 7.04 8.31 1.95
C LEU A 252 5.98 7.32 2.43
N LEU A 253 6.10 6.05 2.07
CA LEU A 253 5.06 5.04 2.32
C LEU A 253 5.02 4.55 3.78
N LEU A 254 6.18 4.47 4.45
CA LEU A 254 6.27 3.90 5.81
C LEU A 254 6.32 4.95 6.91
N ALA A 255 6.82 6.16 6.64
CA ALA A 255 6.94 7.19 7.64
C ALA A 255 6.01 8.37 7.38
N ALA A 256 6.12 9.04 6.23
CA ALA A 256 5.43 10.29 5.97
C ALA A 256 3.90 10.11 5.87
N LEU A 257 3.41 9.19 5.05
CA LEU A 257 1.97 8.99 4.87
C LEU A 257 1.24 8.50 6.13
N PRO A 258 1.77 7.52 6.91
CA PRO A 258 1.16 7.18 8.19
C PRO A 258 1.17 8.35 9.18
N ALA A 259 2.27 9.10 9.26
CA ALA A 259 2.36 10.26 10.15
C ALA A 259 1.36 11.38 9.75
N VAL A 260 1.32 11.75 8.47
CA VAL A 260 0.35 12.72 7.93
C VAL A 260 -1.08 12.29 8.24
N ARG A 261 -1.41 11.01 8.07
CA ARG A 261 -2.72 10.49 8.42
C ARG A 261 -3.06 10.71 9.89
N LEU A 262 -2.14 10.37 10.80
CA LEU A 262 -2.34 10.53 12.25
C LEU A 262 -2.51 12.01 12.62
N VAL A 263 -1.71 12.91 12.02
CA VAL A 263 -1.83 14.36 12.22
C VAL A 263 -3.19 14.87 11.72
N LEU A 264 -3.63 14.47 10.52
CA LEU A 264 -4.94 14.85 9.98
C LEU A 264 -6.09 14.39 10.88
N LEU A 265 -6.00 13.17 11.42
CA LEU A 265 -6.98 12.65 12.37
C LEU A 265 -6.94 13.41 13.71
N ALA A 266 -5.75 13.75 14.22
CA ALA A 266 -5.59 14.55 15.43
C ALA A 266 -6.22 15.93 15.26
N VAL A 267 -5.94 16.61 14.16
CA VAL A 267 -6.52 17.92 13.83
C VAL A 267 -8.04 17.82 13.69
N ALA A 268 -8.55 16.79 13.02
CA ALA A 268 -9.99 16.58 12.85
C ALA A 268 -10.72 16.34 14.19
N LEU A 269 -10.02 15.77 15.19
CA LEU A 269 -10.55 15.55 16.53
C LEU A 269 -10.44 16.81 17.42
N ALA A 270 -9.30 17.51 17.37
CA ALA A 270 -9.00 18.61 18.27
C ALA A 270 -9.61 19.95 17.80
N ALA A 271 -9.70 20.17 16.49
CA ALA A 271 -10.15 21.45 15.96
C ALA A 271 -11.64 21.64 16.14
N LYS A 272 -12.02 22.82 16.64
CA LYS A 272 -13.39 23.36 16.56
C LYS A 272 -13.69 23.82 15.11
N ALA A 273 -13.42 22.92 14.15
CA ALA A 273 -13.54 23.21 12.74
C ALA A 273 -15.00 23.07 12.26
N SER A 274 -15.36 23.82 11.22
CA SER A 274 -16.62 23.62 10.52
C SER A 274 -16.72 22.21 9.94
N ASP A 275 -17.94 21.70 9.75
CA ASP A 275 -18.19 20.36 9.22
C ASP A 275 -17.55 20.16 7.85
N ALA A 276 -17.44 21.21 7.03
CA ALA A 276 -16.78 21.17 5.73
C ALA A 276 -15.27 20.91 5.84
N VAL A 277 -14.57 21.62 6.73
CA VAL A 277 -13.12 21.45 6.97
C VAL A 277 -12.84 20.07 7.53
N ARG A 278 -13.63 19.62 8.51
CA ARG A 278 -13.49 18.30 9.13
C ARG A 278 -13.70 17.18 8.12
N SER A 279 -14.68 17.29 7.22
CA SER A 279 -14.91 16.30 6.15
C SER A 279 -13.75 16.25 5.17
N GLY A 280 -13.15 17.40 4.84
CA GLY A 280 -11.92 17.47 4.03
C GLY A 280 -10.74 16.77 4.69
N LEU A 281 -10.48 17.03 5.98
CA LEU A 281 -9.41 16.36 6.74
C LEU A 281 -9.58 14.84 6.77
N LEU A 282 -10.80 14.35 6.99
CA LEU A 282 -11.11 12.94 6.99
C LEU A 282 -10.95 12.29 5.60
N HIS A 283 -11.26 13.01 4.52
CA HIS A 283 -11.04 12.55 3.16
C HIS A 283 -9.54 12.37 2.90
N TRP A 284 -8.71 13.36 3.22
CA TRP A 284 -7.26 13.29 3.06
C TRP A 284 -6.61 12.22 3.96
N ALA A 285 -7.09 12.06 5.19
CA ALA A 285 -6.65 10.97 6.06
C ALA A 285 -6.99 9.59 5.48
N GLY A 286 -8.13 9.47 4.82
CA GLY A 286 -8.53 8.26 4.09
C GLY A 286 -7.63 7.96 2.90
N LEU A 287 -7.25 9.00 2.13
CA LEU A 287 -6.32 8.87 1.02
C LEU A 287 -4.92 8.46 1.51
N ALA A 288 -4.39 9.16 2.52
CA ALA A 288 -3.09 8.82 3.13
C ALA A 288 -3.06 7.37 3.64
N ARG A 289 -4.16 6.85 4.18
CA ARG A 289 -4.28 5.44 4.57
C ARG A 289 -4.16 4.48 3.38
N ARG A 290 -4.80 4.79 2.24
CA ARG A 290 -4.77 3.92 1.05
C ARG A 290 -3.36 3.77 0.49
N TRP A 291 -2.56 4.83 0.60
CA TRP A 291 -1.17 4.86 0.13
C TRP A 291 -0.15 4.43 1.20
N SER A 292 -0.55 4.35 2.46
CA SER A 292 0.32 3.85 3.53
C SER A 292 0.64 2.38 3.32
N GLY A 293 1.92 2.04 3.30
CA GLY A 293 2.44 0.69 3.06
C GLY A 293 2.82 -0.09 4.31
N ILE A 294 2.58 0.44 5.52
CA ILE A 294 3.10 -0.18 6.76
C ILE A 294 2.61 -1.63 6.98
N GLU A 295 1.36 -1.93 6.62
CA GLU A 295 0.78 -3.26 6.74
C GLU A 295 1.40 -4.23 5.72
N VAL A 296 1.63 -3.73 4.50
CA VAL A 296 2.25 -4.49 3.41
C VAL A 296 3.74 -4.73 3.69
N PHE A 297 4.43 -3.71 4.23
CA PHE A 297 5.81 -3.85 4.68
C PHE A 297 5.96 -4.88 5.80
N GLY A 298 5.02 -4.90 6.76
CA GLY A 298 5.01 -5.93 7.80
C GLY A 298 4.90 -7.34 7.23
N LEU A 299 4.09 -7.54 6.18
CA LEU A 299 4.01 -8.82 5.48
C LEU A 299 5.28 -9.12 4.68
N ALA A 300 5.85 -8.13 3.97
CA ALA A 300 7.11 -8.29 3.26
C ALA A 300 8.24 -8.69 4.23
N LEU A 301 8.32 -8.05 5.38
CA LEU A 301 9.28 -8.40 6.43
C LEU A 301 9.05 -9.82 6.95
N LEU A 302 7.80 -10.21 7.18
CA LEU A 302 7.47 -11.58 7.60
C LEU A 302 7.92 -12.61 6.56
N LEU A 303 7.69 -12.36 5.27
CA LEU A 303 8.14 -13.24 4.19
C LEU A 303 9.66 -13.38 4.17
N VAL A 304 10.38 -12.25 4.25
CA VAL A 304 11.84 -12.25 4.29
C VAL A 304 12.37 -12.98 5.54
N LEU A 305 11.69 -12.84 6.68
CA LEU A 305 12.09 -13.54 7.91
C LEU A 305 11.83 -15.06 7.85
N VAL A 306 10.74 -15.49 7.25
CA VAL A 306 10.40 -16.92 7.14
C VAL A 306 11.36 -17.62 6.18
N GLU A 307 11.55 -17.03 5.01
CA GLU A 307 12.42 -17.61 3.97
C GLU A 307 13.92 -17.40 4.27
N GLY A 308 14.26 -16.25 4.82
CA GLY A 308 15.64 -15.92 5.17
C GLY A 308 16.25 -16.84 6.25
N ARG A 309 15.42 -17.51 7.05
CA ARG A 309 15.90 -18.49 8.05
C ARG A 309 16.60 -19.70 7.44
N SER A 310 16.26 -20.07 6.21
CA SER A 310 16.90 -21.17 5.50
C SER A 310 18.27 -20.79 4.93
N LEU A 311 18.50 -19.50 4.68
CA LEU A 311 19.68 -19.00 3.98
C LEU A 311 20.66 -18.27 4.93
N ILE A 312 20.16 -17.59 5.96
CA ILE A 312 20.97 -16.73 6.85
C ILE A 312 20.43 -16.83 8.30
N LYS A 313 21.33 -16.89 9.29
CA LYS A 313 20.93 -16.80 10.71
C LYS A 313 20.39 -15.42 11.00
N THR A 314 19.06 -15.29 10.94
CA THR A 314 18.34 -14.05 11.22
C THR A 314 17.76 -14.08 12.62
N GLU A 315 18.04 -13.07 13.43
CA GLU A 315 17.39 -12.85 14.72
C GLU A 315 16.33 -11.78 14.61
N VAL A 316 15.10 -12.14 15.04
CA VAL A 316 13.98 -11.19 15.13
C VAL A 316 14.16 -10.33 16.37
N LEU A 317 14.29 -9.03 16.17
CA LEU A 317 14.45 -8.07 17.25
C LEU A 317 13.11 -7.47 17.71
N SER A 318 13.14 -6.77 18.84
CA SER A 318 11.97 -6.11 19.45
C SER A 318 11.23 -5.15 18.49
N GLY A 319 11.93 -4.54 17.54
CA GLY A 319 11.34 -3.66 16.53
C GLY A 319 10.30 -4.33 15.65
N ALA A 320 10.42 -5.64 15.37
CA ALA A 320 9.41 -6.39 14.63
C ALA A 320 8.10 -6.48 15.42
N TRP A 321 8.15 -6.68 16.72
CA TRP A 321 6.97 -6.69 17.60
C TRP A 321 6.34 -5.29 17.72
N ILE A 322 7.17 -4.24 17.78
CA ILE A 322 6.69 -2.85 17.77
C ILE A 322 6.03 -2.51 16.44
N LEU A 323 6.56 -2.99 15.32
CA LEU A 323 5.95 -2.84 14.00
C LEU A 323 4.58 -3.53 13.93
N LEU A 324 4.46 -4.75 14.45
CA LEU A 324 3.17 -5.44 14.56
C LEU A 324 2.20 -4.66 15.45
N GLY A 325 2.68 -4.11 16.56
CA GLY A 325 1.91 -3.22 17.44
C GLY A 325 1.43 -1.97 16.71
N ALA A 326 2.28 -1.35 15.87
CA ALA A 326 1.90 -0.19 15.06
C ALA A 326 0.83 -0.55 14.02
N ILE A 327 0.94 -1.70 13.36
CA ILE A 327 -0.09 -2.22 12.43
C ILE A 327 -1.40 -2.46 13.17
N ALA A 328 -1.37 -3.11 14.34
CA ALA A 328 -2.54 -3.39 15.15
C ALA A 328 -3.21 -2.10 15.64
N ALA A 329 -2.45 -1.15 16.17
CA ALA A 329 -2.96 0.15 16.62
C ALA A 329 -3.60 0.95 15.48
N ASN A 330 -2.94 0.99 14.31
CA ASN A 330 -3.45 1.65 13.11
C ASN A 330 -4.75 1.01 12.59
N THR A 331 -4.84 -0.32 12.65
CA THR A 331 -6.04 -1.07 12.27
C THR A 331 -7.17 -0.85 13.29
N ALA A 332 -6.86 -0.88 14.59
CA ALA A 332 -7.82 -0.60 15.65
C ALA A 332 -8.37 0.84 15.55
N LEU A 333 -7.51 1.82 15.27
CA LEU A 333 -7.91 3.21 15.02
C LEU A 333 -8.89 3.32 13.84
N THR A 334 -8.60 2.62 12.75
CA THR A 334 -9.49 2.56 11.57
C THR A 334 -10.86 1.98 11.93
N PHE A 335 -10.84 0.88 12.68
CA PHE A 335 -12.06 0.19 13.09
C PHE A 335 -12.89 1.02 14.07
N ALA A 336 -12.23 1.68 15.04
CA ALA A 336 -12.88 2.59 15.97
C ALA A 336 -13.60 3.74 15.25
N PHE A 337 -12.91 4.40 14.28
CA PHE A 337 -13.53 5.42 13.43
C PHE A 337 -14.70 4.86 12.60
N SER A 338 -14.57 3.66 12.04
CA SER A 338 -15.62 3.05 11.23
C SER A 338 -16.85 2.64 12.05
N ARG A 339 -16.66 2.23 13.30
CA ARG A 339 -17.77 1.89 14.23
C ARG A 339 -18.53 3.12 14.71
N LEU A 340 -17.81 4.20 15.02
CA LEU A 340 -18.44 5.47 15.38
C LEU A 340 -19.40 5.95 14.29
N VAL A 341 -19.01 5.79 13.02
CA VAL A 341 -19.85 6.15 11.88
C VAL A 341 -21.07 5.23 11.74
N ARG A 342 -20.95 3.93 12.06
CA ARG A 342 -22.06 2.96 11.96
C ARG A 342 -23.02 3.01 13.14
N GLY A 343 -22.55 3.29 14.34
CA GLY A 343 -23.37 3.34 15.55
C GLY A 343 -24.46 4.41 15.53
N ILE A 344 -24.29 5.44 14.70
CA ILE A 344 -25.29 6.51 14.52
C ILE A 344 -26.41 6.08 13.57
N ARG A 345 -26.17 5.17 12.63
CA ARG A 345 -27.22 4.61 11.76
C ARG A 345 -28.22 3.70 12.51
N GLY A 346 -27.79 3.07 13.60
CA GLY A 346 -28.63 2.17 14.41
C GLY A 346 -29.42 2.84 15.51
N GLY A 347 -29.17 4.11 15.82
CA GLY A 347 -29.83 4.84 16.92
C GLY A 347 -31.00 5.76 16.49
N THR A 348 -31.38 5.75 15.22
CA THR A 348 -32.50 6.52 14.65
C THR A 348 -33.62 5.61 14.10
N ALA A 349 -33.68 4.36 14.54
CA ALA A 349 -34.80 3.44 14.26
C ALA A 349 -35.72 3.31 15.48
#